data_b626b85bc49d633bfb9d8f7cbdec6e82
#
_entry.id   b626b85bc49d633bfb9d8f7cbdec6e82
#
_cell.length_a   1.000
_cell.length_b   1.000
_cell.length_c   1.000
_cell.angle_alpha   90.00
_cell.angle_beta   90.00
_cell.angle_gamma   90.00
#
_symmetry.space_group_name_H-M   'P 1'
#
loop_
_entity.id
_entity.type
_entity.pdbx_description
1 polymer ?
#
loop_
_entity_poly.entity_id
_entity_poly.type
_entity_poly.pdbx_seq_one_letter_code
_entity_poly.pdbx_strand_id
1 'polypeptide(L)'
;GEFIGVDDAVERILALASKGVRNVNFVTPDHYWPHLRAIVRRLRAAGCDLPFVWNGSGYSSVETLADALDSGVEIFLPDFKYATAELARECMGREEYPQVALQGLRLLVERAGFLRPFDETGEMAANRGTLVRHLVLPGEVENSLAVLEILAGEFGTRLPISVMRQFRPMPQCFARGRFTRMVTDDEYRRVVEKVEELGFRRVFLQPESGDEEFVPDFHRQGDAFAGNERRRNG
;
A
#
# COMPACT_ATOMS: atom_id res chain seq x y z
N GLY A 1 -4.34 7.18 21.07
CA GLY A 1 -5.24 6.10 20.68
C GLY A 1 -5.71 5.33 21.90
N GLU A 2 -6.83 4.69 21.79
CA GLU A 2 -7.40 3.83 22.84
C GLU A 2 -6.86 2.40 22.66
N PHE A 3 -6.51 1.74 23.75
CA PHE A 3 -6.15 0.32 23.71
C PHE A 3 -7.44 -0.51 23.57
N ILE A 4 -7.48 -1.39 22.56
CA ILE A 4 -8.59 -2.33 22.36
C ILE A 4 -8.07 -3.77 22.38
N GLY A 5 -8.82 -4.68 23.00
CA GLY A 5 -8.53 -6.10 22.99
C GLY A 5 -8.82 -6.76 21.64
N VAL A 6 -8.33 -7.99 21.47
CA VAL A 6 -8.59 -8.75 20.23
C VAL A 6 -10.10 -9.00 20.06
N ASP A 7 -10.84 -9.28 21.14
CA ASP A 7 -12.28 -9.55 21.09
C ASP A 7 -13.05 -8.30 20.66
N ASP A 8 -12.75 -7.14 21.24
CA ASP A 8 -13.37 -5.86 20.87
C ASP A 8 -13.08 -5.51 19.39
N ALA A 9 -11.84 -5.78 18.93
CA ALA A 9 -11.49 -5.55 17.52
C ALA A 9 -12.30 -6.46 16.60
N VAL A 10 -12.48 -7.73 16.93
CA VAL A 10 -13.28 -8.69 16.15
C VAL A 10 -14.74 -8.23 16.08
N GLU A 11 -15.35 -7.86 17.22
CA GLU A 11 -16.73 -7.36 17.25
C GLU A 11 -16.94 -6.13 16.39
N ARG A 12 -16.02 -5.14 16.48
CA ARG A 12 -16.07 -3.92 15.67
C ARG A 12 -15.95 -4.23 14.17
N ILE A 13 -15.07 -5.14 13.78
CA ILE A 13 -14.90 -5.54 12.38
C ILE A 13 -16.15 -6.27 11.87
N LEU A 14 -16.73 -7.19 12.63
CA LEU A 14 -17.97 -7.87 12.26
C LEU A 14 -19.15 -6.88 12.12
N ALA A 15 -19.23 -5.88 13.01
CA ALA A 15 -20.22 -4.82 12.88
C ALA A 15 -20.01 -3.94 11.64
N LEU A 16 -18.76 -3.74 11.17
CA LEU A 16 -18.49 -3.07 9.90
C LEU A 16 -18.82 -3.97 8.71
N ALA A 17 -18.50 -5.27 8.80
CA ALA A 17 -18.81 -6.24 7.76
C ALA A 17 -20.31 -6.29 7.44
N SER A 18 -21.17 -6.21 8.48
CA SER A 18 -22.63 -6.18 8.31
C SER A 18 -23.16 -4.93 7.58
N LYS A 19 -22.32 -3.89 7.43
CA LYS A 19 -22.65 -2.65 6.68
C LYS A 19 -22.30 -2.72 5.19
N GLY A 20 -21.83 -3.89 4.70
CA GLY A 20 -21.53 -4.11 3.28
C GLY A 20 -20.17 -3.57 2.82
N VAL A 21 -19.18 -3.46 3.72
CA VAL A 21 -17.80 -3.18 3.34
C VAL A 21 -17.24 -4.31 2.47
N ARG A 22 -16.30 -4.00 1.58
CA ARG A 22 -15.79 -4.95 0.58
C ARG A 22 -14.58 -5.75 1.03
N ASN A 23 -13.86 -5.29 2.06
CA ASN A 23 -12.67 -5.95 2.60
C ASN A 23 -12.35 -5.45 4.01
N VAL A 24 -11.41 -6.10 4.67
CA VAL A 24 -10.79 -5.65 5.92
C VAL A 24 -9.34 -5.31 5.63
N ASN A 25 -8.99 -4.03 5.69
CA ASN A 25 -7.66 -3.54 5.32
C ASN A 25 -6.81 -3.26 6.58
N PHE A 26 -5.74 -4.03 6.75
CA PHE A 26 -4.73 -3.83 7.78
C PHE A 26 -3.62 -2.94 7.25
N VAL A 27 -3.56 -1.71 7.74
CA VAL A 27 -2.54 -0.74 7.33
C VAL A 27 -1.30 -0.88 8.22
N THR A 28 -0.15 -1.06 7.59
CA THR A 28 1.16 -1.28 8.23
C THR A 28 1.12 -2.43 9.25
N PRO A 29 0.64 -3.63 8.85
CA PRO A 29 0.42 -4.74 9.77
C PRO A 29 1.72 -5.35 10.30
N ASP A 30 2.86 -5.03 9.69
CA ASP A 30 4.18 -5.62 9.97
C ASP A 30 4.52 -5.64 11.48
N HIS A 31 4.25 -4.53 12.18
CA HIS A 31 4.57 -4.38 13.60
C HIS A 31 3.63 -5.13 14.55
N TYR A 32 2.42 -5.42 14.09
CA TYR A 32 1.34 -5.97 14.92
C TYR A 32 0.90 -7.36 14.48
N TRP A 33 1.61 -7.98 13.54
CA TRP A 33 1.16 -9.21 12.92
C TRP A 33 0.78 -10.33 13.89
N PRO A 34 1.52 -10.60 15.00
CA PRO A 34 1.10 -11.64 15.96
C PRO A 34 -0.30 -11.40 16.52
N HIS A 35 -0.70 -10.15 16.76
CA HIS A 35 -2.04 -9.79 17.23
C HIS A 35 -3.07 -9.82 16.10
N LEU A 36 -2.72 -9.29 14.93
CA LEU A 36 -3.58 -9.30 13.74
C LEU A 36 -3.88 -10.73 13.27
N ARG A 37 -2.91 -11.63 13.36
CA ARG A 37 -3.12 -13.06 13.10
C ARG A 37 -4.22 -13.67 13.97
N ALA A 38 -4.25 -13.33 15.25
CA ALA A 38 -5.30 -13.78 16.15
C ALA A 38 -6.68 -13.23 15.74
N ILE A 39 -6.75 -11.95 15.33
CA ILE A 39 -7.96 -11.31 14.82
C ILE A 39 -8.44 -12.02 13.54
N VAL A 40 -7.55 -12.21 12.57
CA VAL A 40 -7.86 -12.89 11.28
C VAL A 40 -8.47 -14.28 11.55
N ARG A 41 -7.81 -15.10 12.38
CA ARG A 41 -8.31 -16.44 12.72
C ARG A 41 -9.68 -16.42 13.38
N ARG A 42 -9.93 -15.49 14.30
CA ARG A 42 -11.23 -15.35 14.97
C ARG A 42 -12.31 -14.87 14.04
N LEU A 43 -12.00 -13.91 13.14
CA LEU A 43 -12.94 -13.46 12.13
C LEU A 43 -13.36 -14.60 11.20
N ARG A 44 -12.40 -15.42 10.74
CA ARG A 44 -12.72 -16.63 9.93
C ARG A 44 -13.57 -17.62 10.69
N ALA A 45 -13.22 -17.90 11.95
CA ALA A 45 -14.01 -18.79 12.81
C ALA A 45 -15.44 -18.27 13.06
N ALA A 46 -15.64 -16.96 13.03
CA ALA A 46 -16.96 -16.31 13.13
C ALA A 46 -17.70 -16.22 11.78
N GLY A 47 -17.17 -16.80 10.69
CA GLY A 47 -17.83 -16.82 9.37
C GLY A 47 -17.66 -15.52 8.57
N CYS A 48 -16.64 -14.71 8.85
CA CYS A 48 -16.34 -13.54 8.05
C CYS A 48 -15.67 -13.95 6.73
N ASP A 49 -16.37 -13.77 5.61
CA ASP A 49 -15.91 -14.11 4.25
C ASP A 49 -15.24 -12.94 3.52
N LEU A 50 -15.13 -11.76 4.14
CA LEU A 50 -14.48 -10.61 3.54
C LEU A 50 -13.00 -10.89 3.31
N PRO A 51 -12.44 -10.49 2.15
CA PRO A 51 -10.99 -10.61 1.93
C PRO A 51 -10.23 -9.72 2.92
N PHE A 52 -9.15 -10.28 3.48
CA PHE A 52 -8.21 -9.53 4.32
C PHE A 52 -7.09 -8.95 3.46
N VAL A 53 -6.80 -7.68 3.67
CA VAL A 53 -5.80 -6.92 2.91
C VAL A 53 -4.60 -6.60 3.81
N TRP A 54 -3.43 -7.03 3.37
CA TRP A 54 -2.13 -6.60 3.90
C TRP A 54 -1.65 -5.36 3.14
N ASN A 55 -1.78 -4.19 3.73
CA ASN A 55 -1.29 -2.93 3.17
C ASN A 55 0.02 -2.56 3.89
N GLY A 56 1.13 -3.08 3.39
CA GLY A 56 2.42 -3.08 4.08
C GLY A 56 3.48 -2.19 3.46
N SER A 57 4.51 -1.91 4.25
CA SER A 57 5.64 -1.04 3.88
C SER A 57 6.58 -1.65 2.83
N GLY A 58 6.41 -2.94 2.51
CA GLY A 58 7.36 -3.72 1.71
C GLY A 58 8.58 -4.23 2.49
N TYR A 59 8.71 -3.89 3.76
CA TYR A 59 9.82 -4.30 4.62
C TYR A 59 9.36 -5.36 5.63
N SER A 60 8.89 -6.49 5.12
CA SER A 60 8.45 -7.64 5.91
C SER A 60 9.32 -8.85 5.59
N SER A 61 9.60 -9.67 6.58
CA SER A 61 10.33 -10.93 6.34
C SER A 61 9.46 -11.93 5.56
N VAL A 62 10.12 -12.80 4.81
CA VAL A 62 9.47 -13.87 4.04
C VAL A 62 8.63 -14.77 4.96
N GLU A 63 9.12 -15.06 6.16
CA GLU A 63 8.42 -15.88 7.16
C GLU A 63 7.13 -15.20 7.63
N THR A 64 7.16 -13.89 7.87
CA THR A 64 5.97 -13.12 8.27
C THR A 64 4.92 -13.11 7.16
N LEU A 65 5.34 -12.89 5.92
CA LEU A 65 4.44 -12.91 4.76
C LEU A 65 3.87 -14.30 4.50
N ALA A 66 4.68 -15.35 4.67
CA ALA A 66 4.22 -16.74 4.56
C ALA A 66 3.16 -17.07 5.62
N ASP A 67 3.41 -16.69 6.88
CA ASP A 67 2.43 -16.90 7.97
C ASP A 67 1.14 -16.08 7.74
N ALA A 68 1.23 -14.89 7.13
CA ALA A 68 0.06 -14.10 6.75
C ALA A 68 -0.78 -14.81 5.67
N LEU A 69 -0.14 -15.32 4.63
CA LEU A 69 -0.78 -16.14 3.59
C LEU A 69 -1.45 -17.38 4.18
N ASP A 70 -0.73 -18.12 5.05
CA ASP A 70 -1.23 -19.35 5.69
C ASP A 70 -2.37 -19.06 6.69
N SER A 71 -2.42 -17.84 7.21
CA SER A 71 -3.48 -17.41 8.14
C SER A 71 -4.74 -16.91 7.42
N GLY A 72 -4.73 -16.79 6.08
CA GLY A 72 -5.90 -16.42 5.30
C GLY A 72 -5.96 -14.94 4.92
N VAL A 73 -4.82 -14.26 4.82
CA VAL A 73 -4.73 -12.96 4.14
C VAL A 73 -4.67 -13.22 2.63
N GLU A 74 -5.55 -12.59 1.86
CA GLU A 74 -5.70 -12.87 0.44
C GLU A 74 -5.14 -11.78 -0.48
N ILE A 75 -5.19 -10.51 -0.04
CA ILE A 75 -4.75 -9.37 -0.85
C ILE A 75 -3.52 -8.74 -0.22
N PHE A 76 -2.51 -8.51 -1.03
CA PHE A 76 -1.25 -7.88 -0.60
C PHE A 76 -0.98 -6.63 -1.42
N LEU A 77 -0.78 -5.52 -0.72
CA LEU A 77 -0.45 -4.20 -1.28
C LEU A 77 0.91 -3.73 -0.73
N PRO A 78 2.01 -4.44 -1.05
CA PRO A 78 3.33 -4.05 -0.56
C PRO A 78 3.82 -2.80 -1.30
N ASP A 79 4.51 -1.92 -0.58
CA ASP A 79 5.26 -0.85 -1.20
C ASP A 79 6.59 -1.39 -1.76
N PHE A 80 7.02 -0.87 -2.91
CA PHE A 80 8.38 -0.94 -3.39
C PHE A 80 8.89 0.47 -3.63
N LYS A 81 9.57 1.05 -2.61
CA LYS A 81 9.83 2.49 -2.54
C LYS A 81 11.18 2.88 -3.12
N TYR A 82 12.22 2.09 -2.87
CA TYR A 82 13.60 2.43 -3.15
C TYR A 82 14.27 1.34 -3.97
N ALA A 83 14.94 1.75 -5.06
CA ALA A 83 15.71 0.84 -5.91
C ALA A 83 17.12 0.62 -5.38
N THR A 84 17.66 1.57 -4.60
CA THR A 84 19.05 1.54 -4.13
C THR A 84 19.15 1.49 -2.60
N ALA A 85 20.25 0.91 -2.13
CA ALA A 85 20.59 0.83 -0.71
C ALA A 85 20.82 2.22 -0.11
N GLU A 86 21.42 3.14 -0.88
CA GLU A 86 21.74 4.50 -0.43
C GLU A 86 20.49 5.28 -0.10
N LEU A 87 19.50 5.31 -1.02
CA LEU A 87 18.25 6.03 -0.79
C LEU A 87 17.42 5.37 0.32
N ALA A 88 17.41 4.04 0.38
CA ALA A 88 16.75 3.30 1.45
C ALA A 88 17.35 3.62 2.83
N ARG A 89 18.67 3.68 2.93
CA ARG A 89 19.37 4.08 4.15
C ARG A 89 19.06 5.53 4.54
N GLU A 90 19.05 6.44 3.57
CA GLU A 90 18.72 7.86 3.80
C GLU A 90 17.28 8.02 4.34
N CYS A 91 16.31 7.34 3.69
CA CYS A 91 14.89 7.56 3.97
C CYS A 91 14.38 6.80 5.19
N MET A 92 14.87 5.57 5.43
CA MET A 92 14.34 4.70 6.48
C MET A 92 15.39 4.04 7.37
N GLY A 93 16.69 4.32 7.14
CA GLY A 93 17.77 3.74 7.93
C GLY A 93 18.02 2.25 7.67
N ARG A 94 17.59 1.73 6.52
CA ARG A 94 17.64 0.32 6.17
C ARG A 94 18.15 0.13 4.74
N GLU A 95 19.44 -0.08 4.58
CA GLU A 95 20.07 -0.26 3.27
C GLU A 95 19.66 -1.56 2.58
N GLU A 96 19.27 -2.59 3.35
CA GLU A 96 18.83 -3.87 2.86
C GLU A 96 17.39 -3.87 2.29
N TYR A 97 16.67 -2.73 2.40
CA TYR A 97 15.27 -2.63 1.98
C TYR A 97 14.98 -3.15 0.55
N PRO A 98 15.76 -2.79 -0.51
CA PRO A 98 15.45 -3.25 -1.85
C PRO A 98 15.47 -4.78 -1.97
N GLN A 99 16.41 -5.42 -1.29
CA GLN A 99 16.54 -6.89 -1.30
C GLN A 99 15.40 -7.56 -0.53
N VAL A 100 15.08 -7.05 0.67
CA VAL A 100 13.99 -7.57 1.50
C VAL A 100 12.65 -7.42 0.79
N ALA A 101 12.39 -6.25 0.21
CA ALA A 101 11.15 -5.99 -0.53
C ALA A 101 11.02 -6.91 -1.76
N LEU A 102 12.11 -7.13 -2.50
CA LEU A 102 12.09 -8.01 -3.67
C LEU A 102 11.87 -9.48 -3.29
N GLN A 103 12.50 -9.97 -2.21
CA GLN A 103 12.28 -11.32 -1.70
C GLN A 103 10.83 -11.53 -1.25
N GLY A 104 10.28 -10.56 -0.52
CA GLY A 104 8.87 -10.59 -0.12
C GLY A 104 7.92 -10.61 -1.32
N LEU A 105 8.20 -9.77 -2.34
CA LEU A 105 7.39 -9.75 -3.57
C LEU A 105 7.44 -11.06 -4.35
N ARG A 106 8.61 -11.70 -4.45
CA ARG A 106 8.74 -13.02 -5.10
C ARG A 106 7.83 -14.05 -4.44
N LEU A 107 7.86 -14.14 -3.11
CA LEU A 107 6.96 -15.02 -2.36
C LEU A 107 5.48 -14.70 -2.62
N LEU A 108 5.10 -13.41 -2.54
CA LEU A 108 3.71 -12.99 -2.70
C LEU A 108 3.20 -13.27 -4.11
N VAL A 109 3.99 -12.98 -5.14
CA VAL A 109 3.62 -13.26 -6.54
C VAL A 109 3.53 -14.76 -6.80
N GLU A 110 4.45 -15.55 -6.25
CA GLU A 110 4.42 -17.01 -6.37
C GLU A 110 3.17 -17.62 -5.72
N ARG A 111 2.83 -17.20 -4.50
CA ARG A 111 1.77 -17.85 -3.70
C ARG A 111 0.38 -17.22 -3.86
N ALA A 112 0.28 -15.90 -3.91
CA ALA A 112 -1.01 -15.20 -4.06
C ALA A 112 -1.34 -14.90 -5.54
N GLY A 113 -0.31 -14.78 -6.39
CA GLY A 113 -0.44 -14.35 -7.77
C GLY A 113 -0.67 -12.85 -7.90
N PHE A 114 -1.02 -12.39 -9.09
CA PHE A 114 -1.38 -11.00 -9.35
C PHE A 114 -2.80 -10.69 -8.88
N LEU A 115 -3.04 -9.44 -8.46
CA LEU A 115 -4.34 -8.97 -8.01
C LEU A 115 -5.45 -9.29 -9.01
N ARG A 116 -6.56 -9.87 -8.54
CA ARG A 116 -7.69 -10.27 -9.36
C ARG A 116 -9.03 -10.23 -8.62
N PRO A 117 -10.17 -9.90 -9.30
CA PRO A 117 -10.11 -9.25 -10.60
C PRO A 117 -9.30 -7.95 -10.53
N PHE A 118 -8.67 -7.57 -11.64
CA PHE A 118 -8.08 -6.24 -11.79
C PHE A 118 -9.08 -5.41 -12.59
N ASP A 119 -9.58 -4.37 -11.96
CA ASP A 119 -10.57 -3.47 -12.54
C ASP A 119 -10.17 -2.03 -12.23
N GLU A 120 -9.79 -1.29 -13.27
CA GLU A 120 -9.36 0.11 -13.17
C GLU A 120 -10.51 1.05 -12.78
N THR A 121 -11.75 0.65 -13.07
CA THR A 121 -12.95 1.44 -12.71
C THR A 121 -13.29 1.35 -11.23
N GLY A 122 -12.82 0.31 -10.54
CA GLY A 122 -13.12 0.03 -9.15
C GLY A 122 -14.53 -0.50 -8.89
N GLU A 123 -15.30 -0.84 -9.93
CA GLU A 123 -16.64 -1.43 -9.80
C GLU A 123 -16.56 -2.86 -9.25
N MET A 124 -15.59 -3.65 -9.73
CA MET A 124 -15.33 -4.99 -9.23
C MET A 124 -14.28 -4.97 -8.12
N ALA A 125 -14.65 -5.44 -6.92
CA ALA A 125 -13.70 -5.59 -5.83
C ALA A 125 -12.77 -6.79 -6.08
N ALA A 126 -11.46 -6.57 -5.95
CA ALA A 126 -10.50 -7.66 -5.92
C ALA A 126 -10.73 -8.55 -4.70
N ASN A 127 -10.49 -9.86 -4.87
CA ASN A 127 -10.66 -10.84 -3.81
C ASN A 127 -9.35 -11.55 -3.41
N ARG A 128 -8.29 -11.48 -4.23
CA ARG A 128 -6.97 -12.05 -3.92
C ARG A 128 -5.87 -11.50 -4.81
N GLY A 129 -4.64 -11.68 -4.36
CA GLY A 129 -3.44 -11.43 -5.16
C GLY A 129 -2.65 -10.22 -4.70
N THR A 130 -1.61 -9.90 -5.47
CA THR A 130 -0.61 -8.86 -5.15
C THR A 130 -0.70 -7.71 -6.13
N LEU A 131 -0.70 -6.48 -5.60
CA LEU A 131 -0.53 -5.24 -6.34
C LEU A 131 0.58 -4.44 -5.66
N VAL A 132 1.62 -4.10 -6.42
CA VAL A 132 2.74 -3.32 -5.89
C VAL A 132 2.40 -1.84 -5.90
N ARG A 133 2.71 -1.14 -4.80
CA ARG A 133 2.55 0.31 -4.73
C ARG A 133 3.91 0.98 -4.78
N HIS A 134 4.03 2.02 -5.59
CA HIS A 134 5.22 2.86 -5.67
C HIS A 134 4.84 4.32 -5.42
N LEU A 135 5.50 4.94 -4.45
CA LEU A 135 5.36 6.37 -4.15
C LEU A 135 6.50 7.13 -4.80
N VAL A 136 6.17 8.00 -5.75
CA VAL A 136 7.14 8.91 -6.36
C VAL A 136 7.58 9.94 -5.32
N LEU A 137 8.90 10.14 -5.20
CA LEU A 137 9.49 11.12 -4.29
C LEU A 137 9.99 12.33 -5.07
N PRO A 138 9.83 13.56 -4.53
CA PRO A 138 10.28 14.77 -5.19
C PRO A 138 11.82 14.80 -5.31
N GLY A 139 12.32 15.01 -6.53
CA GLY A 139 13.74 15.01 -6.82
C GLY A 139 14.36 13.63 -7.05
N GLU A 140 13.57 12.54 -6.92
CA GLU A 140 14.05 11.15 -7.05
C GLU A 140 13.37 10.40 -8.21
N VAL A 141 13.20 11.08 -9.34
CA VAL A 141 12.58 10.45 -10.52
C VAL A 141 13.38 9.22 -10.95
N GLU A 142 14.70 9.31 -10.98
CA GLU A 142 15.58 8.19 -11.39
C GLU A 142 15.40 6.95 -10.51
N ASN A 143 15.13 7.12 -9.20
CA ASN A 143 14.74 6.02 -8.34
C ASN A 143 13.43 5.37 -8.81
N SER A 144 12.45 6.16 -9.19
CA SER A 144 11.17 5.64 -9.67
C SER A 144 11.33 4.88 -10.99
N LEU A 145 12.15 5.39 -11.91
CA LEU A 145 12.47 4.70 -13.17
C LEU A 145 13.15 3.35 -12.90
N ALA A 146 14.16 3.33 -12.03
CA ALA A 146 14.85 2.10 -11.63
C ALA A 146 13.92 1.09 -10.93
N VAL A 147 13.02 1.55 -10.06
CA VAL A 147 11.99 0.68 -9.45
C VAL A 147 11.13 0.02 -10.51
N LEU A 148 10.64 0.77 -11.49
CA LEU A 148 9.81 0.23 -12.56
C LEU A 148 10.57 -0.79 -13.42
N GLU A 149 11.84 -0.53 -13.73
CA GLU A 149 12.70 -1.47 -14.46
C GLU A 149 12.94 -2.77 -13.69
N ILE A 150 13.20 -2.69 -12.39
CA ILE A 150 13.33 -3.87 -11.51
C ILE A 150 12.04 -4.68 -11.53
N LEU A 151 10.89 -4.04 -11.33
CA LEU A 151 9.60 -4.72 -11.29
C LEU A 151 9.24 -5.36 -12.65
N ALA A 152 9.51 -4.66 -13.76
CA ALA A 152 9.28 -5.19 -15.11
C ALA A 152 10.20 -6.39 -15.41
N GLY A 153 11.47 -6.30 -15.04
CA GLY A 153 12.46 -7.37 -15.25
C GLY A 153 12.18 -8.63 -14.44
N GLU A 154 11.75 -8.48 -13.18
CA GLU A 154 11.52 -9.61 -12.28
C GLU A 154 10.16 -10.30 -12.50
N PHE A 155 9.10 -9.53 -12.71
CA PHE A 155 7.73 -10.06 -12.71
C PHE A 155 7.00 -9.89 -14.05
N GLY A 156 7.60 -9.17 -14.98
CA GLY A 156 6.98 -8.80 -16.25
C GLY A 156 5.92 -7.71 -16.11
N THR A 157 5.51 -7.16 -17.24
CA THR A 157 4.65 -5.98 -17.34
C THR A 157 3.15 -6.24 -17.11
N ARG A 158 2.79 -7.48 -16.76
CA ARG A 158 1.45 -7.84 -16.29
C ARG A 158 1.28 -7.72 -14.77
N LEU A 159 2.37 -7.48 -14.03
CA LEU A 159 2.31 -7.18 -12.60
C LEU A 159 1.43 -5.95 -12.38
N PRO A 160 0.37 -6.04 -11.56
CA PRO A 160 -0.42 -4.87 -11.20
C PRO A 160 0.40 -3.91 -10.34
N ILE A 161 0.43 -2.64 -10.72
CA ILE A 161 1.14 -1.59 -9.99
C ILE A 161 0.23 -0.40 -9.73
N SER A 162 0.50 0.31 -8.63
CA SER A 162 -0.08 1.62 -8.33
C SER A 162 1.03 2.64 -8.17
N VAL A 163 1.07 3.65 -9.03
CA VAL A 163 2.04 4.73 -8.99
C VAL A 163 1.38 5.94 -8.35
N MET A 164 1.92 6.34 -7.20
CA MET A 164 1.31 7.36 -6.35
C MET A 164 2.16 8.63 -6.34
N ARG A 165 1.52 9.81 -6.44
CA ARG A 165 2.17 11.12 -6.34
C ARG A 165 1.87 11.85 -5.01
N GLN A 166 1.16 11.20 -4.12
CA GLN A 166 0.63 11.80 -2.88
C GLN A 166 1.69 12.05 -1.79
N PHE A 167 2.98 12.17 -2.15
CA PHE A 167 4.01 12.50 -1.17
C PHE A 167 3.73 13.86 -0.55
N ARG A 168 3.77 13.94 0.78
CA ARG A 168 3.64 15.18 1.53
C ARG A 168 4.86 15.39 2.43
N PRO A 169 5.48 16.59 2.38
CA PRO A 169 6.58 16.92 3.28
C PRO A 169 6.12 16.86 4.74
N MET A 170 6.86 16.12 5.56
CA MET A 170 6.67 16.07 7.01
C MET A 170 7.65 17.05 7.69
N PRO A 171 7.42 17.47 8.95
CA PRO A 171 8.34 18.35 9.67
C PRO A 171 9.81 17.90 9.64
N GLN A 172 10.04 16.57 9.68
CA GLN A 172 11.37 15.98 9.60
C GLN A 172 12.06 16.22 8.25
N CYS A 173 11.29 16.34 7.15
CA CYS A 173 11.82 16.65 5.82
C CYS A 173 12.44 18.06 5.81
N PHE A 174 11.75 19.03 6.41
CA PHE A 174 12.25 20.40 6.53
C PHE A 174 13.46 20.47 7.45
N ALA A 175 13.46 19.77 8.58
CA ALA A 175 14.58 19.71 9.51
C ALA A 175 15.85 19.14 8.86
N ARG A 176 15.71 18.21 7.91
CA ARG A 176 16.81 17.59 7.15
C ARG A 176 17.15 18.33 5.86
N GLY A 177 16.35 19.32 5.44
CA GLY A 177 16.50 20.00 4.16
C GLY A 177 16.29 19.09 2.94
N ARG A 178 15.54 17.98 3.11
CA ARG A 178 15.33 16.94 2.10
C ARG A 178 13.85 16.64 1.93
N PHE A 179 13.38 16.49 0.69
CA PHE A 179 11.96 16.25 0.38
C PHE A 179 11.02 17.33 0.95
N THR A 180 11.41 18.60 0.80
CA THR A 180 10.70 19.74 1.40
C THR A 180 9.53 20.26 0.56
N ARG A 181 9.26 19.65 -0.59
CA ARG A 181 8.18 19.98 -1.52
C ARG A 181 7.41 18.74 -1.96
N MET A 182 6.29 18.94 -2.61
CA MET A 182 5.56 17.88 -3.30
C MET A 182 6.24 17.51 -4.62
N VAL A 183 5.86 16.38 -5.19
CA VAL A 183 6.22 15.95 -6.54
C VAL A 183 5.62 16.92 -7.54
N THR A 184 6.40 17.37 -8.51
CA THR A 184 5.89 18.22 -9.61
C THR A 184 5.19 17.40 -10.69
N ASP A 185 4.36 18.04 -11.51
CA ASP A 185 3.68 17.38 -12.62
C ASP A 185 4.68 16.82 -13.62
N ASP A 186 5.78 17.53 -13.89
CA ASP A 186 6.84 17.06 -14.77
C ASP A 186 7.55 15.81 -14.24
N GLU A 187 7.83 15.77 -12.94
CA GLU A 187 8.43 14.57 -12.31
C GLU A 187 7.50 13.37 -12.41
N TYR A 188 6.21 13.58 -12.11
CA TYR A 188 5.23 12.48 -12.17
C TYR A 188 5.00 12.01 -13.61
N ARG A 189 4.90 12.95 -14.57
CA ARG A 189 4.74 12.64 -15.99
C ARG A 189 5.89 11.77 -16.52
N ARG A 190 7.14 12.08 -16.18
CA ARG A 190 8.31 11.26 -16.57
C ARG A 190 8.19 9.82 -16.05
N VAL A 191 7.66 9.63 -14.85
CA VAL A 191 7.43 8.29 -14.30
C VAL A 191 6.30 7.57 -15.05
N VAL A 192 5.22 8.28 -15.41
CA VAL A 192 4.11 7.72 -16.20
C VAL A 192 4.58 7.34 -17.60
N GLU A 193 5.36 8.20 -18.27
CA GLU A 193 5.98 7.91 -19.57
C GLU A 193 6.83 6.61 -19.51
N LYS A 194 7.57 6.40 -18.41
CA LYS A 194 8.34 5.15 -18.21
C LYS A 194 7.45 3.94 -18.01
N VAL A 195 6.33 4.07 -17.33
CA VAL A 195 5.33 3.00 -17.19
C VAL A 195 4.82 2.56 -18.58
N GLU A 196 4.52 3.53 -19.45
CA GLU A 196 4.06 3.30 -20.82
C GLU A 196 5.17 2.68 -21.69
N GLU A 197 6.40 3.24 -21.63
CA GLU A 197 7.58 2.73 -22.35
C GLU A 197 7.85 1.26 -22.04
N LEU A 198 7.79 0.87 -20.75
CA LEU A 198 7.97 -0.51 -20.31
C LEU A 198 6.79 -1.42 -20.70
N GLY A 199 5.62 -0.84 -21.00
CA GLY A 199 4.43 -1.56 -21.42
C GLY A 199 3.65 -2.21 -20.29
N PHE A 200 3.63 -1.63 -19.10
CA PHE A 200 2.76 -2.09 -18.01
C PHE A 200 1.29 -1.98 -18.41
N ARG A 201 0.49 -3.02 -18.13
CA ARG A 201 -0.90 -3.14 -18.59
C ARG A 201 -1.95 -3.04 -17.49
N ARG A 202 -1.52 -3.08 -16.23
CA ARG A 202 -2.40 -3.08 -15.05
C ARG A 202 -1.89 -2.03 -14.08
N VAL A 203 -2.29 -0.78 -14.32
CA VAL A 203 -1.73 0.37 -13.62
C VAL A 203 -2.84 1.22 -13.04
N PHE A 204 -2.72 1.54 -11.75
CA PHE A 204 -3.47 2.63 -11.14
C PHE A 204 -2.56 3.86 -11.07
N LEU A 205 -2.98 4.92 -11.72
CA LEU A 205 -2.33 6.24 -11.69
C LEU A 205 -3.19 7.18 -10.85
N GLN A 206 -2.54 8.01 -10.03
CA GLN A 206 -3.27 9.09 -9.36
C GLN A 206 -3.51 10.24 -10.32
N PRO A 207 -4.75 10.77 -10.42
CA PRO A 207 -5.05 11.95 -11.22
C PRO A 207 -4.35 13.19 -10.68
N GLU A 208 -4.17 14.20 -11.52
CA GLU A 208 -3.53 15.48 -11.18
C GLU A 208 -4.29 16.29 -10.12
N SER A 209 -5.60 16.05 -9.98
CA SER A 209 -6.47 16.70 -9.00
C SER A 209 -7.04 15.68 -8.02
N GLY A 210 -6.85 15.86 -6.72
CA GLY A 210 -7.45 15.00 -5.70
C GLY A 210 -6.65 14.81 -4.42
N ASP A 211 -5.51 15.46 -4.28
CA ASP A 211 -4.58 15.23 -3.17
C ASP A 211 -5.08 15.69 -1.79
N GLU A 212 -6.11 16.53 -1.73
CA GLU A 212 -6.63 17.05 -0.45
C GLU A 212 -7.73 16.19 0.18
N GLU A 213 -8.40 15.33 -0.58
CA GLU A 213 -9.58 14.59 -0.11
C GLU A 213 -9.29 13.45 0.86
N PHE A 214 -8.07 12.92 0.91
CA PHE A 214 -7.74 11.70 1.66
C PHE A 214 -6.74 11.88 2.80
N VAL A 215 -6.57 13.11 3.30
CA VAL A 215 -5.71 13.34 4.47
C VAL A 215 -6.53 13.18 5.75
N PRO A 216 -6.34 12.09 6.51
CA PRO A 216 -7.05 11.93 7.76
C PRO A 216 -6.50 12.87 8.84
N ASP A 217 -7.38 13.51 9.58
CA ASP A 217 -7.02 14.22 10.81
C ASP A 217 -7.20 13.29 12.01
N PHE A 218 -6.14 12.62 12.41
CA PHE A 218 -6.13 11.71 13.55
C PHE A 218 -6.25 12.41 14.93
N HIS A 219 -6.19 13.74 14.98
CA HIS A 219 -6.41 14.50 16.21
C HIS A 219 -7.89 14.81 16.43
N ARG A 220 -8.71 14.61 15.42
CA ARG A 220 -10.15 14.87 15.48
C ARG A 220 -10.87 13.76 16.23
N GLN A 221 -11.74 14.15 17.17
CA GLN A 221 -12.64 13.18 17.82
C GLN A 221 -13.76 12.79 16.83
N GLY A 222 -13.93 11.47 16.61
CA GLY A 222 -14.88 10.92 15.67
C GLY A 222 -14.23 10.45 14.37
N ASP A 223 -14.90 10.69 13.23
CA ASP A 223 -14.41 10.30 11.91
C ASP A 223 -13.26 11.20 11.44
N ALA A 224 -12.07 10.63 11.31
CA ALA A 224 -10.87 11.32 10.83
C ALA A 224 -11.01 11.88 9.41
N PHE A 225 -12.00 11.45 8.64
CA PHE A 225 -12.28 11.88 7.26
C PHE A 225 -13.51 12.81 7.13
N ALA A 226 -14.25 13.08 8.19
CA ALA A 226 -15.53 13.82 8.16
C ALA A 226 -15.45 15.30 7.68
N GLY A 227 -14.26 15.82 7.38
CA GLY A 227 -14.07 17.16 6.81
C GLY A 227 -14.23 17.27 5.30
N ASN A 228 -14.20 16.15 4.59
CA ASN A 228 -14.08 16.10 3.13
C ASN A 228 -15.43 16.08 2.39
N GLU A 229 -16.54 15.86 3.11
CA GLU A 229 -17.88 15.78 2.48
C GLU A 229 -18.47 17.14 2.06
N ARG A 230 -17.98 18.27 2.60
CA ARG A 230 -18.58 19.60 2.35
C ARG A 230 -18.24 20.19 0.98
N ARG A 231 -17.33 19.61 0.19
CA ARG A 231 -16.93 20.13 -1.13
C ARG A 231 -17.61 19.46 -2.32
N ARG A 232 -18.43 18.43 -2.10
CA ARG A 232 -19.15 17.72 -3.18
C ARG A 232 -20.45 18.38 -3.63
N ASN A 233 -20.94 19.42 -2.90
CA ASN A 233 -22.22 20.09 -3.17
C ASN A 233 -22.08 21.61 -3.38
N GLY A 234 -20.99 22.07 -3.97
CA GLY A 234 -20.81 23.47 -4.34
C GLY A 234 -20.47 23.63 -5.82
#